data_49cd3bde2fc6ea17538a48c33b989b14
#
_entry.id   49cd3bde2fc6ea17538a48c33b989b14
#
_cell.length_a   1.000
_cell.length_b   1.000
_cell.length_c   1.000
_cell.angle_alpha   90.00
_cell.angle_beta   90.00
_cell.angle_gamma   90.00
#
_symmetry.space_group_name_H-M   'P 1'
#
loop_
_entity.id
_entity.type
_entity.pdbx_description
1 polymer ?
#
loop_
_entity_poly.entity_id
_entity_poly.type
_entity_poly.pdbx_seq_one_letter_code
_entity_poly.pdbx_strand_id
1 'polypeptide(L)'
;RSTPIKSSAASDVYKRQILTLAAAGSEMSSSCVISNPETGEKRGCNGLFNRMNFAIEDPVLTYTVSPYQTACGAVDIAMHTIERYFCPGEDTYLTDSIAEAVIKSVRKAAGDCLKNPEDYAARANMMWASSLAHNGLTQCGREFQLVVHQLEHEVSGMYPEVAHGAGLAALWCSWARYVYKANINRWLQYASNVWRLDIDFEHPEKTIETAIDMQEQYYASIGMPIGLKELGVKEEDLAKLALDCSRNKTRSLIGYKPLAYEDILVIYQMAYERG
;
A
#
# COMPACT_ATOMS: atom_id res chain seq x y z
N ARG A 1 11.98 37.87 -13.40
CA ARG A 1 13.05 37.07 -12.76
C ARG A 1 12.42 36.39 -11.55
N SER A 2 12.00 35.14 -11.71
CA SER A 2 11.65 34.29 -10.56
C SER A 2 12.94 33.99 -9.81
N THR A 3 13.04 34.47 -8.62
CA THR A 3 14.22 34.30 -7.76
C THR A 3 14.33 32.84 -7.30
N PRO A 4 15.47 32.16 -7.44
CA PRO A 4 15.74 30.82 -6.94
C PRO A 4 15.64 30.66 -5.41
N ILE A 5 15.45 31.77 -4.69
CA ILE A 5 15.42 31.84 -3.22
C ILE A 5 14.26 31.05 -2.59
N LYS A 6 13.16 30.80 -3.33
CA LYS A 6 12.01 30.06 -2.76
C LYS A 6 12.23 28.56 -2.62
N SER A 7 13.11 27.95 -3.41
CA SER A 7 13.41 26.52 -3.28
C SER A 7 14.47 26.23 -2.20
N SER A 8 15.42 27.15 -1.97
CA SER A 8 16.39 27.02 -0.88
C SER A 8 15.74 27.21 0.49
N ALA A 9 14.79 28.15 0.62
CA ALA A 9 14.06 28.35 1.87
C ALA A 9 13.24 27.13 2.29
N ALA A 10 12.74 26.32 1.35
CA ALA A 10 12.03 25.08 1.67
C ALA A 10 12.98 23.94 2.09
N SER A 11 14.23 23.96 1.63
CA SER A 11 15.25 22.98 2.04
C SER A 11 15.87 23.28 3.40
N ASP A 12 15.73 24.50 3.90
CA ASP A 12 16.26 24.93 5.21
C ASP A 12 15.28 24.71 6.37
N VAL A 13 14.07 24.19 6.10
CA VAL A 13 13.10 23.87 7.14
C VAL A 13 13.47 22.54 7.79
N TYR A 14 13.96 22.62 9.04
CA TYR A 14 14.20 21.43 9.85
C TYR A 14 12.88 20.77 10.25
N LYS A 15 12.55 19.66 9.61
CA LYS A 15 11.39 18.84 9.95
C LYS A 15 11.79 17.80 11.01
N ARG A 16 10.97 17.71 12.04
CA ARG A 16 11.13 16.76 13.15
C ARG A 16 9.78 16.06 13.33
N GLN A 17 9.83 14.77 13.64
CA GLN A 17 8.60 14.01 13.84
C GLN A 17 8.67 13.22 15.13
N ILE A 18 7.56 13.16 15.85
CA ILE A 18 7.29 12.17 16.90
C ILE A 18 6.18 11.31 16.33
N LEU A 19 6.46 10.04 16.05
CA LEU A 19 5.52 9.14 15.40
C LEU A 19 4.50 8.63 16.42
N THR A 20 3.21 8.80 16.13
CA THR A 20 2.10 8.36 16.99
C THR A 20 1.24 7.28 16.35
N LEU A 21 1.48 6.96 15.06
CA LEU A 21 0.79 5.93 14.30
C LEU A 21 1.77 5.35 13.26
N ALA A 22 2.00 4.05 13.31
CA ALA A 22 2.77 3.34 12.28
C ALA A 22 1.86 3.00 11.08
N ALA A 23 2.15 3.56 9.91
CA ALA A 23 1.43 3.33 8.64
C ALA A 23 2.30 3.71 7.44
N ALA A 24 2.17 4.93 6.93
CA ALA A 24 2.77 5.41 5.69
C ALA A 24 4.30 5.62 5.73
N GLY A 25 5.00 5.34 6.84
CA GLY A 25 6.44 5.58 6.94
C GLY A 25 6.84 7.04 6.74
N SER A 26 6.00 7.99 7.18
CA SER A 26 6.18 9.43 6.96
C SER A 26 7.49 9.98 7.55
N GLU A 27 8.02 9.31 8.55
CA GLU A 27 9.28 9.63 9.23
C GLU A 27 10.53 9.42 8.35
N MET A 28 10.42 8.50 7.38
CA MET A 28 11.51 8.14 6.45
C MET A 28 11.18 8.46 4.99
N SER A 29 9.92 8.79 4.70
CA SER A 29 9.42 9.02 3.35
C SER A 29 9.90 10.35 2.76
N SER A 30 10.18 10.34 1.45
CA SER A 30 10.31 11.56 0.64
C SER A 30 9.01 11.96 -0.06
N SER A 31 7.91 11.27 0.24
CA SER A 31 6.60 11.50 -0.38
C SER A 31 5.67 12.25 0.59
N CYS A 32 4.81 13.07 0.04
CA CYS A 32 3.60 13.54 0.72
C CYS A 32 2.41 13.47 -0.22
N VAL A 33 1.21 13.37 0.33
CA VAL A 33 -0.03 13.37 -0.43
C VAL A 33 -0.89 14.51 0.08
N ILE A 34 -1.43 15.31 -0.85
CA ILE A 34 -2.27 16.47 -0.56
C ILE A 34 -3.63 16.25 -1.21
N SER A 35 -4.69 16.43 -0.43
CA SER A 35 -6.07 16.42 -0.91
C SER A 35 -6.54 17.85 -1.14
N ASN A 36 -7.18 18.08 -2.29
CA ASN A 36 -7.89 19.32 -2.57
C ASN A 36 -9.39 19.12 -2.26
N PRO A 37 -9.93 19.75 -1.21
CA PRO A 37 -11.32 19.54 -0.82
C PRO A 37 -12.34 20.10 -1.83
N GLU A 38 -11.91 21.03 -2.69
CA GLU A 38 -12.81 21.63 -3.69
C GLU A 38 -13.01 20.73 -4.92
N THR A 39 -11.97 19.96 -5.30
CA THR A 39 -12.01 19.12 -6.51
C THR A 39 -12.09 17.63 -6.19
N GLY A 40 -11.89 17.22 -4.93
CA GLY A 40 -11.77 15.82 -4.52
C GLY A 40 -10.46 15.16 -4.98
N GLU A 41 -9.55 15.91 -5.61
CA GLU A 41 -8.29 15.36 -6.08
C GLU A 41 -7.32 15.07 -4.94
N LYS A 42 -6.75 13.88 -4.92
CA LYS A 42 -5.69 13.45 -4.01
C LYS A 42 -4.40 13.19 -4.79
N ARG A 43 -3.38 14.00 -4.58
CA ARG A 43 -2.15 14.02 -5.40
C ARG A 43 -0.89 13.85 -4.56
N GLY A 44 0.01 12.96 -5.02
CA GLY A 44 1.32 12.77 -4.45
C GLY A 44 2.33 13.84 -4.91
N CYS A 45 3.17 14.28 -3.99
CA CYS A 45 4.32 15.16 -4.25
C CYS A 45 5.57 14.54 -3.63
N ASN A 46 6.58 14.24 -4.45
CA ASN A 46 7.80 13.57 -4.03
C ASN A 46 8.99 14.53 -4.07
N GLY A 47 9.81 14.51 -3.02
CA GLY A 47 11.04 15.27 -2.97
C GLY A 47 11.76 15.13 -1.63
N LEU A 48 13.09 15.26 -1.64
CA LEU A 48 13.89 15.12 -0.42
C LEU A 48 13.51 16.15 0.66
N PHE A 49 12.91 17.27 0.27
CA PHE A 49 12.39 18.28 1.20
C PHE A 49 11.22 17.77 2.07
N ASN A 50 10.57 16.66 1.70
CA ASN A 50 9.54 16.04 2.53
C ASN A 50 10.12 15.21 3.67
N ARG A 51 11.36 14.73 3.53
CA ARG A 51 11.98 13.84 4.50
C ARG A 51 12.27 14.55 5.82
N MET A 52 12.02 13.86 6.93
CA MET A 52 12.34 14.37 8.26
C MET A 52 13.86 14.37 8.49
N ASN A 53 14.37 15.39 9.22
CA ASN A 53 15.77 15.42 9.63
C ASN A 53 16.06 14.39 10.72
N PHE A 54 15.08 14.18 11.62
CA PHE A 54 15.06 13.06 12.55
C PHE A 54 13.62 12.76 12.97
N ALA A 55 13.39 11.54 13.42
CA ALA A 55 12.14 11.11 14.00
C ALA A 55 12.38 10.39 15.33
N ILE A 56 11.39 10.48 16.22
CA ILE A 56 11.33 9.73 17.47
C ILE A 56 10.23 8.69 17.29
N GLU A 57 10.62 7.44 17.42
CA GLU A 57 9.74 6.28 17.31
C GLU A 57 9.63 5.61 18.68
N ASP A 58 8.71 6.09 19.52
CA ASP A 58 8.39 5.49 20.80
C ASP A 58 7.12 4.64 20.69
N PRO A 59 7.23 3.30 20.78
CA PRO A 59 6.08 2.39 20.68
C PRO A 59 4.94 2.67 21.66
N VAL A 60 5.26 3.19 22.84
CA VAL A 60 4.27 3.54 23.88
C VAL A 60 3.26 4.57 23.39
N LEU A 61 3.68 5.50 22.52
CA LEU A 61 2.81 6.52 21.94
C LEU A 61 1.73 5.96 21.02
N THR A 62 1.83 4.69 20.64
CA THR A 62 0.84 4.02 19.77
C THR A 62 -0.14 3.13 20.52
N TYR A 63 -0.04 2.99 21.85
CA TYR A 63 -0.90 2.10 22.65
C TYR A 63 -2.38 2.49 22.59
N THR A 64 -2.68 3.77 22.43
CA THR A 64 -4.04 4.31 22.36
C THR A 64 -4.64 4.30 20.95
N VAL A 65 -3.86 3.88 19.94
CA VAL A 65 -4.38 3.72 18.57
C VAL A 65 -5.43 2.62 18.55
N SER A 66 -6.60 2.93 17.98
CA SER A 66 -7.72 1.97 17.92
C SER A 66 -7.32 0.70 17.14
N PRO A 67 -7.96 -0.46 17.41
CA PRO A 67 -7.75 -1.68 16.64
C PRO A 67 -7.93 -1.47 15.13
N TYR A 68 -8.97 -0.73 14.73
CA TYR A 68 -9.23 -0.41 13.33
C TYR A 68 -8.07 0.37 12.68
N GLN A 69 -7.59 1.43 13.33
CA GLN A 69 -6.47 2.22 12.80
C GLN A 69 -5.14 1.46 12.84
N THR A 70 -4.97 0.57 13.82
CA THR A 70 -3.81 -0.35 13.87
C THR A 70 -3.83 -1.29 12.67
N ALA A 71 -4.98 -1.87 12.34
CA ALA A 71 -5.15 -2.73 11.17
C ALA A 71 -4.97 -1.96 9.85
N CYS A 72 -5.55 -0.76 9.71
CA CYS A 72 -5.30 0.12 8.56
C CYS A 72 -3.82 0.43 8.37
N GLY A 73 -3.11 0.76 9.46
CA GLY A 73 -1.66 1.00 9.42
C GLY A 73 -0.87 -0.24 8.98
N ALA A 74 -1.24 -1.42 9.48
CA ALA A 74 -0.60 -2.67 9.07
C ALA A 74 -0.78 -2.96 7.57
N VAL A 75 -1.99 -2.74 7.04
CA VAL A 75 -2.24 -2.88 5.60
C VAL A 75 -1.40 -1.90 4.80
N ASP A 76 -1.33 -0.64 5.20
CA ASP A 76 -0.58 0.39 4.50
C ASP A 76 0.93 0.09 4.48
N ILE A 77 1.52 -0.28 5.62
CA ILE A 77 2.93 -0.72 5.71
C ILE A 77 3.19 -1.91 4.75
N ALA A 78 2.35 -2.93 4.84
CA ALA A 78 2.48 -4.11 4.01
C ALA A 78 2.33 -3.76 2.52
N MET A 79 1.35 -2.93 2.17
CA MET A 79 1.05 -2.55 0.80
C MET A 79 2.18 -1.77 0.15
N HIS A 80 2.80 -0.82 0.86
CA HIS A 80 3.99 -0.13 0.36
C HIS A 80 5.10 -1.11 -0.06
N THR A 81 5.29 -2.18 0.72
CA THR A 81 6.28 -3.21 0.42
C THR A 81 5.81 -4.16 -0.67
N ILE A 82 4.55 -4.62 -0.62
CA ILE A 82 3.97 -5.55 -1.60
C ILE A 82 3.97 -4.93 -3.00
N GLU A 83 3.55 -3.68 -3.14
CA GLU A 83 3.51 -3.05 -4.46
C GLU A 83 4.91 -2.85 -5.05
N ARG A 84 5.90 -2.49 -4.21
CA ARG A 84 7.31 -2.46 -4.65
C ARG A 84 7.84 -3.84 -5.03
N TYR A 85 7.45 -4.89 -4.29
CA TYR A 85 7.79 -6.27 -4.61
C TYR A 85 7.27 -6.68 -5.98
N PHE A 86 6.09 -6.20 -6.40
CA PHE A 86 5.48 -6.45 -7.70
C PHE A 86 5.83 -5.40 -8.77
N CYS A 87 6.78 -4.51 -8.52
CA CYS A 87 7.34 -3.65 -9.57
C CYS A 87 8.36 -4.41 -10.43
N PRO A 88 8.46 -4.10 -11.74
CA PRO A 88 9.49 -4.65 -12.60
C PRO A 88 10.91 -4.38 -12.07
N GLY A 89 11.79 -5.36 -12.19
CA GLY A 89 13.19 -5.29 -11.78
C GLY A 89 13.85 -6.63 -12.01
N GLU A 90 15.16 -6.62 -12.26
CA GLU A 90 15.98 -7.82 -12.48
C GLU A 90 17.01 -7.95 -11.36
N ASP A 91 17.39 -9.19 -11.04
CA ASP A 91 18.45 -9.51 -10.06
C ASP A 91 18.30 -8.85 -8.68
N THR A 92 17.08 -8.75 -8.20
CA THR A 92 16.74 -8.08 -6.93
C THR A 92 16.66 -9.03 -5.73
N TYR A 93 17.43 -10.11 -5.71
CA TYR A 93 17.33 -11.18 -4.68
C TYR A 93 17.39 -10.66 -3.24
N LEU A 94 18.35 -9.78 -2.92
CA LEU A 94 18.46 -9.21 -1.57
C LEU A 94 17.27 -8.31 -1.23
N THR A 95 16.88 -7.46 -2.18
CA THR A 95 15.71 -6.56 -2.02
C THR A 95 14.42 -7.37 -1.84
N ASP A 96 14.27 -8.47 -2.57
CA ASP A 96 13.14 -9.41 -2.43
C ASP A 96 13.09 -10.02 -1.05
N SER A 97 14.23 -10.56 -0.55
CA SER A 97 14.33 -11.19 0.76
C SER A 97 13.98 -10.20 1.89
N ILE A 98 14.44 -8.94 1.78
CA ILE A 98 14.10 -7.88 2.73
C ILE A 98 12.59 -7.58 2.68
N ALA A 99 12.03 -7.41 1.49
CA ALA A 99 10.60 -7.13 1.31
C ALA A 99 9.74 -8.26 1.89
N GLU A 100 10.07 -9.52 1.60
CA GLU A 100 9.38 -10.69 2.14
C GLU A 100 9.46 -10.78 3.67
N ALA A 101 10.61 -10.40 4.25
CA ALA A 101 10.77 -10.33 5.70
C ALA A 101 9.88 -9.24 6.32
N VAL A 102 9.83 -8.04 5.71
CA VAL A 102 8.98 -6.94 6.18
C VAL A 102 7.50 -7.35 6.13
N ILE A 103 7.01 -7.90 5.01
CA ILE A 103 5.60 -8.33 4.87
C ILE A 103 5.22 -9.35 5.94
N LYS A 104 6.06 -10.37 6.16
CA LYS A 104 5.83 -11.41 7.19
C LYS A 104 5.83 -10.83 8.60
N SER A 105 6.75 -9.90 8.89
CA SER A 105 6.89 -9.26 10.19
C SER A 105 5.69 -8.38 10.52
N VAL A 106 5.22 -7.58 9.56
CA VAL A 106 4.03 -6.74 9.72
C VAL A 106 2.79 -7.58 10.00
N ARG A 107 2.58 -8.66 9.23
CA ARG A 107 1.45 -9.56 9.43
C ARG A 107 1.43 -10.15 10.85
N LYS A 108 2.59 -10.58 11.35
CA LYS A 108 2.71 -11.09 12.73
C LYS A 108 2.47 -9.99 13.75
N ALA A 109 3.16 -8.86 13.64
CA ALA A 109 3.09 -7.77 14.60
C ALA A 109 1.67 -7.16 14.68
N ALA A 110 0.98 -7.02 13.56
CA ALA A 110 -0.40 -6.58 13.53
C ALA A 110 -1.33 -7.51 14.32
N GLY A 111 -1.22 -8.83 14.12
CA GLY A 111 -1.98 -9.80 14.88
C GLY A 111 -1.70 -9.76 16.39
N ASP A 112 -0.47 -9.51 16.78
CA ASP A 112 -0.09 -9.37 18.19
C ASP A 112 -0.59 -8.04 18.77
N CYS A 113 -0.48 -6.92 18.07
CA CYS A 113 -1.03 -5.62 18.47
C CYS A 113 -2.57 -5.65 18.64
N LEU A 114 -3.28 -6.38 17.79
CA LEU A 114 -4.73 -6.51 17.89
C LEU A 114 -5.18 -7.35 19.07
N LYS A 115 -4.38 -8.33 19.49
CA LYS A 115 -4.61 -9.16 20.69
C LYS A 115 -4.27 -8.40 21.97
N ASN A 116 -3.15 -7.67 21.96
CA ASN A 116 -2.67 -6.87 23.07
C ASN A 116 -2.17 -5.51 22.56
N PRO A 117 -2.99 -4.44 22.66
CA PRO A 117 -2.63 -3.09 22.18
C PRO A 117 -1.38 -2.51 22.84
N GLU A 118 -1.00 -2.97 24.02
CA GLU A 118 0.15 -2.51 24.81
C GLU A 118 1.38 -3.45 24.67
N ASP A 119 1.37 -4.38 23.72
CA ASP A 119 2.55 -5.18 23.41
C ASP A 119 3.64 -4.31 22.79
N TYR A 120 4.61 -3.93 23.62
CA TYR A 120 5.72 -3.07 23.23
C TYR A 120 6.50 -3.63 22.04
N ALA A 121 6.79 -4.92 22.04
CA ALA A 121 7.58 -5.56 20.99
C ALA A 121 6.81 -5.57 19.66
N ALA A 122 5.51 -5.84 19.68
CA ALA A 122 4.66 -5.79 18.51
C ALA A 122 4.57 -4.36 17.93
N ARG A 123 4.33 -3.36 18.79
CA ARG A 123 4.29 -1.93 18.39
C ARG A 123 5.63 -1.46 17.83
N ALA A 124 6.76 -1.83 18.45
CA ALA A 124 8.09 -1.51 17.98
C ALA A 124 8.37 -2.12 16.59
N ASN A 125 7.97 -3.37 16.36
CA ASN A 125 8.10 -4.01 15.06
C ASN A 125 7.22 -3.33 13.99
N MET A 126 6.01 -2.90 14.35
CA MET A 126 5.15 -2.13 13.43
C MET A 126 5.81 -0.79 13.04
N MET A 127 6.34 -0.03 13.99
CA MET A 127 7.01 1.24 13.73
C MET A 127 8.24 1.06 12.84
N TRP A 128 9.12 0.12 13.19
CA TRP A 128 10.32 -0.14 12.40
C TRP A 128 9.99 -0.65 11.00
N ALA A 129 8.98 -1.52 10.86
CA ALA A 129 8.52 -1.98 9.55
C ALA A 129 7.94 -0.84 8.71
N SER A 130 7.24 0.13 9.32
CA SER A 130 6.74 1.34 8.65
C SER A 130 7.88 2.12 8.01
N SER A 131 8.93 2.41 8.77
CA SER A 131 10.14 3.07 8.27
C SER A 131 10.80 2.29 7.13
N LEU A 132 11.00 0.97 7.29
CA LEU A 132 11.63 0.13 6.26
C LEU A 132 10.80 0.00 4.99
N ALA A 133 9.49 -0.05 5.12
CA ALA A 133 8.58 -0.14 3.98
C ALA A 133 8.66 1.08 3.07
N HIS A 134 9.05 2.26 3.59
CA HIS A 134 8.96 3.49 2.81
C HIS A 134 10.26 4.33 2.74
N ASN A 135 11.38 3.83 3.23
CA ASN A 135 12.68 4.51 3.14
C ASN A 135 13.42 4.29 1.81
N GLY A 136 12.86 3.48 0.91
CA GLY A 136 13.44 3.13 -0.39
C GLY A 136 14.16 1.78 -0.42
N LEU A 137 14.39 1.12 0.73
CA LEU A 137 15.12 -0.14 0.80
C LEU A 137 14.42 -1.27 0.04
N THR A 138 13.09 -1.35 0.14
CA THR A 138 12.29 -2.39 -0.51
C THR A 138 12.05 -2.15 -2.01
N GLN A 139 12.60 -1.08 -2.59
CA GLN A 139 12.49 -0.77 -4.03
C GLN A 139 13.83 -0.75 -4.76
N CYS A 140 14.96 -0.98 -4.08
CA CYS A 140 16.28 -0.96 -4.72
C CYS A 140 16.32 -1.92 -5.92
N GLY A 141 16.80 -1.43 -7.08
CA GLY A 141 16.88 -2.20 -8.32
C GLY A 141 15.57 -2.41 -9.08
N ARG A 142 14.50 -1.65 -8.73
CA ARG A 142 13.18 -1.77 -9.35
C ARG A 142 12.64 -0.45 -9.85
N GLU A 143 11.82 -0.51 -10.89
CA GLU A 143 11.01 0.63 -11.32
C GLU A 143 9.90 0.89 -10.29
N PHE A 144 9.83 2.12 -9.81
CA PHE A 144 8.88 2.47 -8.74
C PHE A 144 7.50 2.78 -9.29
N GLN A 145 6.53 1.98 -8.87
CA GLN A 145 5.11 2.20 -9.13
C GLN A 145 4.29 1.72 -7.91
N LEU A 146 3.27 2.48 -7.54
CA LEU A 146 2.28 2.09 -6.54
C LEU A 146 0.90 2.09 -7.20
N VAL A 147 0.53 0.98 -7.81
CA VAL A 147 -0.69 0.87 -8.65
C VAL A 147 -1.94 0.87 -7.80
N VAL A 148 -1.99 0.04 -6.74
CA VAL A 148 -3.16 -0.06 -5.84
C VAL A 148 -3.35 1.22 -5.05
N HIS A 149 -2.27 1.89 -4.63
CA HIS A 149 -2.36 3.22 -4.02
C HIS A 149 -2.97 4.25 -4.96
N GLN A 150 -2.65 4.20 -6.27
CA GLN A 150 -3.24 5.13 -7.24
C GLN A 150 -4.73 4.85 -7.45
N LEU A 151 -5.15 3.59 -7.43
CA LEU A 151 -6.56 3.22 -7.44
C LEU A 151 -7.26 3.71 -6.17
N GLU A 152 -6.65 3.50 -5.01
CA GLU A 152 -7.22 3.88 -3.71
C GLU A 152 -7.33 5.40 -3.55
N HIS A 153 -6.39 6.17 -4.05
CA HIS A 153 -6.42 7.63 -3.95
C HIS A 153 -7.67 8.23 -4.58
N GLU A 154 -8.18 7.65 -5.66
CA GLU A 154 -9.42 8.12 -6.25
C GLU A 154 -10.63 7.74 -5.38
N VAL A 155 -10.61 6.55 -4.75
CA VAL A 155 -11.66 6.14 -3.80
C VAL A 155 -11.69 7.07 -2.59
N SER A 156 -10.58 7.24 -1.87
CA SER A 156 -10.54 8.12 -0.69
C SER A 156 -10.57 9.62 -1.04
N GLY A 157 -10.34 9.98 -2.29
CA GLY A 157 -10.58 11.32 -2.81
C GLY A 157 -12.07 11.62 -2.94
N MET A 158 -12.85 10.67 -3.45
CA MET A 158 -14.30 10.77 -3.63
C MET A 158 -15.07 10.47 -2.34
N TYR A 159 -14.56 9.57 -1.50
CA TYR A 159 -15.15 9.11 -0.23
C TYR A 159 -14.18 9.41 0.92
N PRO A 160 -14.11 10.66 1.43
CA PRO A 160 -13.11 11.08 2.42
C PRO A 160 -13.17 10.35 3.76
N GLU A 161 -14.29 9.70 4.07
CA GLU A 161 -14.49 8.85 5.24
C GLU A 161 -13.77 7.51 5.16
N VAL A 162 -13.38 7.08 3.96
CA VAL A 162 -12.65 5.83 3.75
C VAL A 162 -11.22 5.96 4.25
N ALA A 163 -10.88 5.18 5.28
CA ALA A 163 -9.51 5.10 5.75
C ALA A 163 -8.62 4.47 4.68
N HIS A 164 -7.47 5.09 4.41
CA HIS A 164 -6.56 4.70 3.32
C HIS A 164 -6.20 3.20 3.33
N GLY A 165 -5.79 2.65 4.49
CA GLY A 165 -5.47 1.23 4.61
C GLY A 165 -6.66 0.29 4.33
N ALA A 166 -7.88 0.72 4.67
CA ALA A 166 -9.09 -0.03 4.37
C ALA A 166 -9.38 -0.05 2.85
N GLY A 167 -9.23 1.10 2.18
CA GLY A 167 -9.36 1.18 0.72
C GLY A 167 -8.32 0.31 0.00
N LEU A 168 -7.08 0.29 0.49
CA LEU A 168 -6.02 -0.59 -0.05
C LEU A 168 -6.39 -2.07 0.10
N ALA A 169 -6.90 -2.49 1.26
CA ALA A 169 -7.31 -3.87 1.50
C ALA A 169 -8.44 -4.31 0.56
N ALA A 170 -9.45 -3.45 0.38
CA ALA A 170 -10.60 -3.71 -0.48
C ALA A 170 -10.25 -3.86 -1.97
N LEU A 171 -9.15 -3.24 -2.42
CA LEU A 171 -8.75 -3.21 -3.82
C LEU A 171 -7.71 -4.27 -4.19
N TRP A 172 -6.77 -4.58 -3.27
CA TRP A 172 -5.58 -5.34 -3.63
C TRP A 172 -5.89 -6.72 -4.21
N CYS A 173 -6.81 -7.47 -3.60
CA CYS A 173 -7.09 -8.84 -4.04
C CYS A 173 -7.72 -8.89 -5.43
N SER A 174 -8.56 -7.92 -5.79
CA SER A 174 -9.14 -7.79 -7.13
C SER A 174 -8.07 -7.38 -8.16
N TRP A 175 -7.21 -6.43 -7.83
CA TRP A 175 -6.06 -6.09 -8.66
C TRP A 175 -5.15 -7.32 -8.87
N ALA A 176 -4.80 -8.03 -7.81
CA ALA A 176 -3.94 -9.21 -7.88
C ALA A 176 -4.48 -10.27 -8.84
N ARG A 177 -5.77 -10.63 -8.70
CA ARG A 177 -6.44 -11.59 -9.60
C ARG A 177 -6.47 -11.13 -11.05
N TYR A 178 -6.54 -9.83 -11.28
CA TYR A 178 -6.55 -9.28 -12.62
C TYR A 178 -5.18 -9.31 -13.30
N VAL A 179 -4.08 -9.12 -12.54
CA VAL A 179 -2.75 -8.92 -13.12
C VAL A 179 -1.79 -10.11 -13.00
N TYR A 180 -2.07 -11.13 -12.17
CA TYR A 180 -1.08 -12.17 -11.83
C TYR A 180 -0.54 -12.92 -13.05
N LYS A 181 -1.35 -13.10 -14.10
CA LYS A 181 -0.95 -13.78 -15.33
C LYS A 181 0.17 -13.08 -16.10
N ALA A 182 0.40 -11.81 -15.85
CA ALA A 182 1.46 -11.06 -16.50
C ALA A 182 2.88 -11.46 -16.03
N ASN A 183 3.01 -12.06 -14.82
CA ASN A 183 4.29 -12.57 -14.32
C ASN A 183 4.08 -13.70 -13.31
N ILE A 184 3.76 -14.90 -13.81
CA ILE A 184 3.51 -16.10 -13.00
C ILE A 184 4.64 -16.38 -12.00
N ASN A 185 5.91 -16.30 -12.44
CA ASN A 185 7.06 -16.62 -11.58
C ASN A 185 7.14 -15.69 -10.36
N ARG A 186 6.85 -14.41 -10.53
CA ARG A 186 6.85 -13.45 -9.42
C ARG A 186 5.77 -13.75 -8.40
N TRP A 187 4.60 -14.15 -8.87
CA TRP A 187 3.48 -14.53 -8.00
C TRP A 187 3.75 -15.87 -7.29
N LEU A 188 4.37 -16.84 -7.94
CA LEU A 188 4.80 -18.09 -7.30
C LEU A 188 5.86 -17.83 -6.22
N GLN A 189 6.82 -16.94 -6.47
CA GLN A 189 7.81 -16.53 -5.47
C GLN A 189 7.10 -15.90 -4.24
N TYR A 190 6.13 -15.02 -4.46
CA TYR A 190 5.31 -14.45 -3.38
C TYR A 190 4.55 -15.52 -2.60
N ALA A 191 3.89 -16.43 -3.30
CA ALA A 191 3.13 -17.53 -2.69
C ALA A 191 4.02 -18.42 -1.81
N SER A 192 5.19 -18.81 -2.32
CA SER A 192 6.12 -19.66 -1.59
C SER A 192 6.83 -18.92 -0.43
N ASN A 193 7.38 -17.73 -0.68
CA ASN A 193 8.27 -17.07 0.29
C ASN A 193 7.49 -16.28 1.36
N VAL A 194 6.32 -15.74 1.03
CA VAL A 194 5.50 -14.96 1.97
C VAL A 194 4.46 -15.83 2.66
N TRP A 195 3.79 -16.71 1.90
CA TRP A 195 2.71 -17.56 2.40
C TRP A 195 3.14 -18.98 2.73
N ARG A 196 4.39 -19.37 2.36
CA ARG A 196 4.95 -20.71 2.59
C ARG A 196 4.14 -21.83 1.93
N LEU A 197 3.59 -21.55 0.75
CA LEU A 197 2.89 -22.54 -0.04
C LEU A 197 3.89 -23.37 -0.86
N ASP A 198 3.64 -24.66 -0.94
CA ASP A 198 4.29 -25.53 -1.91
C ASP A 198 3.78 -25.21 -3.30
N ILE A 199 4.68 -25.16 -4.28
CA ILE A 199 4.32 -24.82 -5.65
C ILE A 199 3.76 -26.07 -6.35
N ASP A 200 2.52 -25.99 -6.82
CA ASP A 200 1.94 -26.95 -7.76
C ASP A 200 2.46 -26.61 -9.17
N PHE A 201 3.46 -27.36 -9.63
CA PHE A 201 4.07 -27.14 -10.95
C PHE A 201 3.17 -27.58 -12.11
N GLU A 202 2.18 -28.43 -11.88
CA GLU A 202 1.19 -28.81 -12.89
C GLU A 202 0.10 -27.72 -13.04
N HIS A 203 -0.24 -27.05 -11.92
CA HIS A 203 -1.26 -26.02 -11.87
C HIS A 203 -0.76 -24.77 -11.10
N PRO A 204 0.24 -24.05 -11.62
CA PRO A 204 0.87 -22.94 -10.91
C PRO A 204 -0.11 -21.80 -10.55
N GLU A 205 -1.11 -21.57 -11.39
CA GLU A 205 -2.17 -20.58 -11.14
C GLU A 205 -2.95 -20.87 -9.85
N LYS A 206 -3.21 -22.15 -9.55
CA LYS A 206 -3.89 -22.55 -8.31
C LYS A 206 -3.10 -22.17 -7.06
N THR A 207 -1.77 -22.33 -7.10
CA THR A 207 -0.90 -21.87 -5.99
C THR A 207 -1.00 -20.36 -5.80
N ILE A 208 -1.03 -19.60 -6.89
CA ILE A 208 -1.13 -18.14 -6.87
C ILE A 208 -2.50 -17.70 -6.32
N GLU A 209 -3.57 -18.29 -6.83
CA GLU A 209 -4.94 -17.99 -6.37
C GLU A 209 -5.10 -18.30 -4.87
N THR A 210 -4.54 -19.44 -4.41
CA THR A 210 -4.50 -19.76 -2.97
C THR A 210 -3.77 -18.68 -2.16
N ALA A 211 -2.64 -18.14 -2.65
CA ALA A 211 -1.93 -17.08 -1.94
C ALA A 211 -2.75 -15.77 -1.88
N ILE A 212 -3.48 -15.44 -2.94
CA ILE A 212 -4.38 -14.28 -2.98
C ILE A 212 -5.55 -14.49 -2.01
N ASP A 213 -6.13 -15.68 -1.96
CA ASP A 213 -7.21 -16.02 -1.03
C ASP A 213 -6.74 -15.96 0.43
N MET A 214 -5.51 -16.40 0.73
CA MET A 214 -4.92 -16.28 2.07
C MET A 214 -4.70 -14.81 2.47
N GLN A 215 -4.33 -13.95 1.53
CA GLN A 215 -4.20 -12.51 1.78
C GLN A 215 -5.56 -11.88 2.06
N GLU A 216 -6.59 -12.25 1.31
CA GLU A 216 -7.98 -11.79 1.52
C GLU A 216 -8.51 -12.23 2.89
N GLN A 217 -8.33 -13.50 3.23
CA GLN A 217 -8.70 -14.03 4.54
C GLN A 217 -7.95 -13.34 5.68
N TYR A 218 -6.67 -13.02 5.48
CA TYR A 218 -5.90 -12.25 6.45
C TYR A 218 -6.51 -10.86 6.65
N TYR A 219 -6.84 -10.13 5.60
CA TYR A 219 -7.49 -8.82 5.70
C TYR A 219 -8.82 -8.92 6.46
N ALA A 220 -9.69 -9.85 6.12
CA ALA A 220 -10.93 -10.10 6.84
C ALA A 220 -10.68 -10.42 8.32
N SER A 221 -9.65 -11.23 8.64
CA SER A 221 -9.32 -11.64 10.00
C SER A 221 -8.86 -10.50 10.92
N ILE A 222 -8.34 -9.42 10.37
CA ILE A 222 -7.96 -8.20 11.09
C ILE A 222 -9.02 -7.10 11.00
N GLY A 223 -10.23 -7.43 10.53
CA GLY A 223 -11.36 -6.52 10.45
C GLY A 223 -11.28 -5.49 9.31
N MET A 224 -10.52 -5.80 8.27
CA MET A 224 -10.45 -4.95 7.07
C MET A 224 -11.48 -5.38 6.03
N PRO A 225 -12.06 -4.44 5.28
CA PRO A 225 -12.98 -4.75 4.19
C PRO A 225 -12.26 -5.49 3.07
N ILE A 226 -12.97 -6.38 2.39
CA ILE A 226 -12.47 -7.14 1.24
C ILE A 226 -13.07 -6.67 -0.09
N GLY A 227 -14.00 -5.72 -0.04
CA GLY A 227 -14.63 -5.14 -1.21
C GLY A 227 -15.11 -3.69 -1.01
N LEU A 228 -15.38 -3.02 -2.12
CA LEU A 228 -15.73 -1.59 -2.12
C LEU A 228 -17.11 -1.28 -1.55
N LYS A 229 -18.07 -2.23 -1.63
CA LYS A 229 -19.41 -2.05 -1.03
C LYS A 229 -19.35 -1.86 0.47
N GLU A 230 -18.46 -2.59 1.16
CA GLU A 230 -18.27 -2.48 2.61
C GLU A 230 -17.79 -1.07 3.01
N LEU A 231 -17.18 -0.33 2.09
CA LEU A 231 -16.72 1.04 2.27
C LEU A 231 -17.78 2.09 1.89
N GLY A 232 -18.98 1.65 1.46
CA GLY A 232 -20.05 2.54 1.03
C GLY A 232 -19.88 3.13 -0.37
N VAL A 233 -18.91 2.64 -1.14
CA VAL A 233 -18.73 3.03 -2.55
C VAL A 233 -19.94 2.59 -3.36
N LYS A 234 -20.43 3.46 -4.23
CA LYS A 234 -21.59 3.18 -5.08
C LYS A 234 -21.19 2.65 -6.43
N GLU A 235 -22.00 1.75 -6.98
CA GLU A 235 -21.77 1.17 -8.32
C GLU A 235 -21.72 2.24 -9.41
N GLU A 236 -22.59 3.25 -9.31
CA GLU A 236 -22.68 4.37 -10.27
C GLU A 236 -21.39 5.21 -10.35
N ASP A 237 -20.56 5.20 -9.31
CA ASP A 237 -19.32 5.97 -9.23
C ASP A 237 -18.10 5.24 -9.81
N LEU A 238 -18.17 3.93 -10.05
CA LEU A 238 -17.02 3.13 -10.50
C LEU A 238 -16.44 3.64 -11.82
N ALA A 239 -17.30 4.02 -12.76
CA ALA A 239 -16.88 4.56 -14.05
C ALA A 239 -16.15 5.91 -13.89
N LYS A 240 -16.60 6.75 -12.95
CA LYS A 240 -15.96 8.02 -12.64
C LYS A 240 -14.61 7.82 -11.96
N LEU A 241 -14.52 6.92 -10.96
CA LEU A 241 -13.26 6.55 -10.32
C LEU A 241 -12.22 6.08 -11.36
N ALA A 242 -12.63 5.24 -12.32
CA ALA A 242 -11.75 4.77 -13.38
C ALA A 242 -11.33 5.90 -14.34
N LEU A 243 -12.24 6.83 -14.64
CA LEU A 243 -11.97 7.97 -15.51
C LEU A 243 -10.97 8.93 -14.85
N ASP A 244 -11.14 9.23 -13.58
CA ASP A 244 -10.27 10.11 -12.79
C ASP A 244 -8.88 9.48 -12.63
N CYS A 245 -8.82 8.18 -12.28
CA CYS A 245 -7.58 7.43 -12.16
C CYS A 245 -6.79 7.37 -13.47
N SER A 246 -7.46 7.21 -14.60
CA SER A 246 -6.84 7.21 -15.94
C SER A 246 -6.61 8.62 -16.49
N ARG A 247 -6.89 9.69 -15.74
CA ARG A 247 -6.83 11.10 -16.18
C ARG A 247 -7.57 11.30 -17.50
N ASN A 248 -8.85 11.01 -17.49
CA ASN A 248 -9.70 11.07 -18.69
C ASN A 248 -9.15 10.21 -19.85
N LYS A 249 -8.72 8.98 -19.56
CA LYS A 249 -8.16 8.00 -20.53
C LYS A 249 -6.85 8.42 -21.19
N THR A 250 -6.15 9.40 -20.64
CA THR A 250 -4.86 9.88 -21.19
C THR A 250 -3.65 9.21 -20.53
N ARG A 251 -3.86 8.44 -19.44
CA ARG A 251 -2.81 7.77 -18.68
C ARG A 251 -3.15 6.30 -18.46
N SER A 252 -2.13 5.43 -18.57
CA SER A 252 -2.16 4.07 -18.05
C SER A 252 -1.33 3.98 -16.77
N LEU A 253 -1.74 3.14 -15.83
CA LEU A 253 -0.93 2.78 -14.67
C LEU A 253 0.13 1.78 -15.13
N ILE A 254 1.39 2.03 -14.75
CA ILE A 254 2.52 1.22 -15.19
C ILE A 254 2.75 0.07 -14.18
N GLY A 255 3.06 -1.12 -14.67
CA GLY A 255 3.36 -2.32 -13.88
C GLY A 255 3.72 -3.46 -14.83
N TYR A 256 3.76 -4.71 -14.34
CA TYR A 256 3.92 -5.88 -15.22
C TYR A 256 2.83 -5.97 -16.28
N LYS A 257 1.62 -5.55 -15.95
CA LYS A 257 0.53 -5.30 -16.89
C LYS A 257 0.17 -3.82 -16.81
N PRO A 258 0.40 -3.03 -17.88
CA PRO A 258 -0.11 -1.67 -17.94
C PRO A 258 -1.65 -1.67 -17.88
N LEU A 259 -2.23 -0.77 -17.08
CA LEU A 259 -3.69 -0.70 -16.90
C LEU A 259 -4.21 0.58 -17.51
N ALA A 260 -4.98 0.47 -18.60
CA ALA A 260 -5.74 1.56 -19.19
C ALA A 260 -7.09 1.73 -18.45
N TYR A 261 -7.90 2.67 -18.88
CA TYR A 261 -9.23 2.95 -18.30
C TYR A 261 -10.09 1.69 -18.17
N GLU A 262 -10.14 0.88 -19.22
CA GLU A 262 -10.96 -0.33 -19.28
C GLU A 262 -10.50 -1.38 -18.25
N ASP A 263 -9.18 -1.56 -18.10
CA ASP A 263 -8.59 -2.46 -17.09
C ASP A 263 -8.90 -1.96 -15.66
N ILE A 264 -8.75 -0.65 -15.43
CA ILE A 264 -9.02 0.00 -14.14
C ILE A 264 -10.49 -0.17 -13.76
N LEU A 265 -11.41 0.04 -14.71
CA LEU A 265 -12.84 -0.11 -14.50
C LEU A 265 -13.18 -1.56 -14.11
N VAL A 266 -12.62 -2.55 -14.80
CA VAL A 266 -12.82 -3.97 -14.47
C VAL A 266 -12.32 -4.28 -13.05
N ILE A 267 -11.17 -3.75 -12.64
CA ILE A 267 -10.64 -3.96 -11.28
C ILE A 267 -11.60 -3.38 -10.23
N TYR A 268 -12.13 -2.15 -10.44
CA TYR A 268 -13.12 -1.57 -9.53
C TYR A 268 -14.41 -2.39 -9.48
N GLN A 269 -14.91 -2.89 -10.62
CA GLN A 269 -16.08 -3.76 -10.67
C GLN A 269 -15.84 -5.06 -9.89
N MET A 270 -14.70 -5.72 -10.11
CA MET A 270 -14.32 -6.92 -9.34
C MET A 270 -14.25 -6.66 -7.85
N ALA A 271 -13.70 -5.50 -7.44
CA ALA A 271 -13.62 -5.11 -6.03
C ALA A 271 -15.00 -4.75 -5.45
N TYR A 272 -15.90 -4.21 -6.27
CA TYR A 272 -17.27 -3.93 -5.86
C TYR A 272 -18.09 -5.21 -5.66
N GLU A 273 -17.96 -6.20 -6.52
CA GLU A 273 -18.70 -7.47 -6.45
C GLU A 273 -18.30 -8.35 -5.26
N ARG A 274 -17.14 -8.10 -4.63
CA ARG A 274 -16.59 -8.89 -3.52
C ARG A 274 -17.13 -8.51 -2.14
N GLY A 275 -17.71 -7.33 -1.98
CA GLY A 275 -18.22 -6.81 -0.73
C GLY A 275 -19.69 -7.12 -0.44
#